data_cbde18acd2a5e6c8b9020e94baa9cd07
#
_entry.id   cbde18acd2a5e6c8b9020e94baa9cd07
#
_cell.length_a   1.000
_cell.length_b   1.000
_cell.length_c   1.000
_cell.angle_alpha   90.00
_cell.angle_beta   90.00
_cell.angle_gamma   90.00
#
_symmetry.space_group_name_H-M   'P 1'
#
loop_
_entity.id
_entity.type
_entity.pdbx_description
1 polymer ?
#
loop_
_entity_poly.entity_id
_entity_poly.type
_entity_poly.pdbx_seq_one_letter_code
_entity_poly.pdbx_strand_id
1 'polypeptide(L)'
;MLFRSRYTIKGDEFFLQGHFPGNPVVPGVILCEMMGQASCCLLADKVKNCTPYFTKMNNVKFRNPVKPGDTLESVCTLTKSRGAFYFIDAKGYVDGKLCVSAELSFALVENK
;
A
#
# COMPACT_ATOMS: atom_id res chain seq x y z
N MET A 1 7.11 -9.03 -11.96
CA MET A 1 6.37 -9.69 -10.89
C MET A 1 5.34 -8.74 -10.32
N LEU A 2 4.12 -9.20 -10.17
CA LEU A 2 2.99 -8.36 -9.80
C LEU A 2 2.18 -9.04 -8.69
N PHE A 3 1.71 -8.27 -7.72
CA PHE A 3 0.89 -8.76 -6.62
C PHE A 3 -0.35 -7.89 -6.49
N ARG A 4 -1.51 -8.53 -6.32
CA ARG A 4 -2.78 -7.83 -6.08
C ARG A 4 -3.34 -8.20 -4.72
N SER A 5 -3.86 -7.20 -4.04
CA SER A 5 -4.48 -7.36 -2.73
C SER A 5 -5.74 -6.51 -2.66
N ARG A 6 -6.72 -6.93 -1.88
CA ARG A 6 -7.97 -6.20 -1.70
C ARG A 6 -8.28 -6.00 -0.23
N TYR A 7 -8.77 -4.83 0.10
CA TYR A 7 -9.23 -4.52 1.44
C TYR A 7 -10.52 -3.70 1.35
N THR A 8 -11.57 -4.17 2.00
CA THR A 8 -12.85 -3.46 2.05
C THR A 8 -12.91 -2.58 3.29
N ILE A 9 -13.19 -1.30 3.10
CA ILE A 9 -13.34 -0.34 4.21
C ILE A 9 -14.68 -0.58 4.87
N LYS A 10 -14.67 -0.96 6.14
CA LYS A 10 -15.88 -1.34 6.86
C LYS A 10 -16.69 -0.16 7.37
N GLY A 11 -16.00 0.91 7.79
CA GLY A 11 -16.65 2.10 8.32
C GLY A 11 -16.45 2.29 9.81
N ASP A 12 -15.99 1.27 10.50
CA ASP A 12 -15.75 1.31 11.95
C ASP A 12 -14.25 1.30 12.31
N GLU A 13 -13.39 1.37 11.31
CA GLU A 13 -11.96 1.42 11.56
C GLU A 13 -11.59 2.70 12.31
N PHE A 14 -10.65 2.59 13.25
CA PHE A 14 -10.29 3.70 14.13
C PHE A 14 -9.76 4.92 13.34
N PHE A 15 -9.13 4.70 12.19
CA PHE A 15 -8.56 5.80 11.40
C PHE A 15 -9.63 6.68 10.75
N LEU A 16 -10.90 6.26 10.76
CA LEU A 16 -12.00 7.09 10.28
C LEU A 16 -12.56 8.02 11.36
N GLN A 17 -12.23 7.77 12.62
CA GLN A 17 -12.73 8.56 13.73
C GLN A 17 -12.13 9.96 13.69
N GLY A 18 -12.99 10.97 13.73
CA GLY A 18 -12.55 12.38 13.72
C GLY A 18 -12.02 12.84 12.38
N HIS A 19 -12.01 11.98 11.36
CA HIS A 19 -11.55 12.37 10.03
C HIS A 19 -12.77 12.66 9.15
N PHE A 20 -13.15 13.92 9.13
CA PHE A 20 -14.33 14.46 8.45
C PHE A 20 -15.65 13.88 8.99
N PRO A 21 -16.07 14.28 10.21
CA PRO A 21 -17.36 13.82 10.77
C PRO A 21 -18.51 14.04 9.79
N GLY A 22 -19.34 12.99 9.60
CA GLY A 22 -20.43 13.03 8.63
C GLY A 22 -20.02 12.76 7.20
N ASN A 23 -18.72 12.69 6.90
CA ASN A 23 -18.22 12.39 5.57
C ASN A 23 -16.87 11.66 5.71
N PRO A 24 -16.87 10.41 6.21
CA PRO A 24 -15.63 9.70 6.47
C PRO A 24 -14.86 9.38 5.18
N VAL A 25 -13.57 9.65 5.22
CA VAL A 25 -12.65 9.39 4.10
C VAL A 25 -11.40 8.73 4.68
N VAL A 26 -10.88 7.72 4.03
CA VAL A 26 -9.65 7.07 4.47
C VAL A 26 -8.48 8.04 4.32
N PRO A 27 -7.72 8.32 5.41
CA PRO A 27 -6.56 9.21 5.31
C PRO A 27 -5.54 8.68 4.29
N GLY A 28 -4.90 9.60 3.58
CA GLY A 28 -3.94 9.24 2.54
C GLY A 28 -2.79 8.38 3.04
N VAL A 29 -2.29 8.67 4.25
CA VAL A 29 -1.20 7.86 4.84
C VAL A 29 -1.62 6.42 5.08
N ILE A 30 -2.91 6.18 5.37
CA ILE A 30 -3.44 4.83 5.56
C ILE A 30 -3.50 4.08 4.22
N LEU A 31 -3.86 4.77 3.14
CA LEU A 31 -3.83 4.18 1.80
C LEU A 31 -2.41 3.73 1.44
N CYS A 32 -1.41 4.55 1.76
CA CYS A 32 -0.01 4.20 1.54
C CYS A 32 0.40 3.01 2.39
N GLU A 33 -0.08 2.93 3.63
CA GLU A 33 0.19 1.80 4.52
C GLU A 33 -0.42 0.52 3.97
N MET A 34 -1.64 0.56 3.45
CA MET A 34 -2.29 -0.60 2.83
C MET A 34 -1.48 -1.12 1.65
N MET A 35 -1.01 -0.21 0.78
CA MET A 35 -0.17 -0.59 -0.35
C MET A 35 1.18 -1.12 0.13
N GLY A 36 1.73 -0.54 1.19
CA GLY A 36 2.98 -1.02 1.79
C GLY A 36 2.87 -2.44 2.30
N GLN A 37 1.77 -2.78 2.97
CA GLN A 37 1.54 -4.14 3.44
C GLN A 37 1.38 -5.12 2.29
N ALA A 38 0.68 -4.74 1.23
CA ALA A 38 0.56 -5.57 0.03
C ALA A 38 1.95 -5.81 -0.59
N SER A 39 2.79 -4.79 -0.62
CA SER A 39 4.16 -4.90 -1.12
C SER A 39 5.01 -5.84 -0.26
N CYS A 40 4.82 -5.81 1.05
CA CYS A 40 5.51 -6.73 1.95
C CYS A 40 5.13 -8.19 1.66
N CYS A 41 3.87 -8.45 1.34
CA CYS A 41 3.43 -9.79 0.95
C CYS A 41 4.13 -10.25 -0.33
N LEU A 42 4.26 -9.36 -1.31
CA LEU A 42 4.99 -9.65 -2.54
C LEU A 42 6.45 -10.03 -2.25
N LEU A 43 7.11 -9.25 -1.40
CA LEU A 43 8.52 -9.47 -1.06
C LEU A 43 8.71 -10.71 -0.18
N ALA A 44 7.75 -11.01 0.69
CA ALA A 44 7.83 -12.19 1.55
C ALA A 44 7.83 -13.49 0.75
N ASP A 45 7.08 -13.53 -0.36
CA ASP A 45 7.07 -14.68 -1.25
C ASP A 45 8.40 -14.84 -1.99
N LYS A 46 9.09 -13.73 -2.24
CA LYS A 46 10.31 -13.72 -3.04
C LYS A 46 11.54 -14.05 -2.22
N VAL A 47 11.63 -13.52 -0.99
CA VAL A 47 12.82 -13.69 -0.13
C VAL A 47 12.39 -14.17 1.24
N LYS A 48 12.79 -15.39 1.57
CA LYS A 48 12.48 -16.01 2.86
C LYS A 48 13.50 -15.59 3.92
N ASN A 49 13.08 -15.62 5.18
CA ASN A 49 13.91 -15.31 6.35
C ASN A 49 14.41 -13.87 6.37
N CYS A 50 13.69 -12.98 5.69
CA CYS A 50 13.98 -11.55 5.71
C CYS A 50 12.77 -10.76 6.15
N THR A 51 13.01 -9.63 6.81
CA THR A 51 11.95 -8.70 7.20
C THR A 51 12.08 -7.45 6.33
N PRO A 52 11.01 -7.06 5.62
CA PRO A 52 11.05 -5.84 4.82
C PRO A 52 10.85 -4.62 5.72
N TYR A 53 11.72 -3.63 5.56
CA TYR A 53 11.60 -2.34 6.22
C TYR A 53 11.38 -1.25 5.18
N PHE A 54 10.40 -0.41 5.42
CA PHE A 54 10.08 0.73 4.59
C PHE A 54 11.22 1.74 4.66
N THR A 55 11.83 2.08 3.53
CA THR A 55 12.94 3.04 3.52
C THR A 55 12.56 4.36 2.90
N LYS A 56 11.68 4.36 1.91
CA LYS A 56 11.39 5.58 1.18
C LYS A 56 10.08 5.46 0.41
N MET A 57 9.43 6.60 0.22
CA MET A 57 8.20 6.73 -0.55
C MET A 57 8.32 7.96 -1.44
N ASN A 58 8.18 7.78 -2.75
CA ASN A 58 8.32 8.84 -3.74
C ASN A 58 7.08 8.95 -4.61
N ASN A 59 6.88 10.13 -5.18
CA ASN A 59 5.86 10.39 -6.20
C ASN A 59 4.48 9.91 -5.76
N VAL A 60 4.14 10.19 -4.49
CA VAL A 60 2.83 9.84 -3.95
C VAL A 60 1.80 10.80 -4.50
N LYS A 61 0.74 10.24 -5.11
CA LYS A 61 -0.35 11.03 -5.67
C LYS A 61 -1.68 10.48 -5.22
N PHE A 62 -2.56 11.36 -4.73
CA PHE A 62 -3.92 11.02 -4.32
C PHE A 62 -4.87 11.62 -5.34
N ARG A 63 -5.67 10.78 -6.01
CA ARG A 63 -6.52 11.23 -7.10
C ARG A 63 -8.00 11.18 -6.78
N ASN A 64 -8.44 10.18 -6.04
CA ASN A 64 -9.83 10.01 -5.68
C ASN A 64 -9.93 9.54 -4.23
N PRO A 65 -10.94 10.00 -3.48
CA PRO A 65 -11.10 9.57 -2.09
C PRO A 65 -11.57 8.11 -2.01
N VAL A 66 -11.19 7.46 -0.92
CA VAL A 66 -11.64 6.11 -0.59
C VAL A 66 -12.51 6.21 0.67
N LYS A 67 -13.70 5.63 0.63
CA LYS A 67 -14.73 5.78 1.67
C LYS A 67 -15.19 4.42 2.20
N PRO A 68 -15.88 4.40 3.34
CA PRO A 68 -16.49 3.15 3.82
C PRO A 68 -17.36 2.50 2.76
N GLY A 69 -17.27 1.19 2.66
CA GLY A 69 -17.95 0.41 1.61
C GLY A 69 -17.11 0.19 0.38
N ASP A 70 -16.08 1.01 0.16
CA ASP A 70 -15.19 0.83 -0.97
C ASP A 70 -14.22 -0.31 -0.71
N THR A 71 -13.86 -1.02 -1.78
CA THR A 71 -12.81 -2.03 -1.74
C THR A 71 -11.60 -1.50 -2.48
N LEU A 72 -10.52 -1.31 -1.75
CA LEU A 72 -9.25 -0.87 -2.35
C LEU A 72 -8.51 -2.08 -2.90
N GLU A 73 -8.26 -2.08 -4.20
CA GLU A 73 -7.40 -3.07 -4.83
C GLU A 73 -6.01 -2.47 -4.99
N SER A 74 -5.04 -3.04 -4.27
CA SER A 74 -3.65 -2.62 -4.36
C SER A 74 -2.93 -3.49 -5.38
N VAL A 75 -2.32 -2.86 -6.37
CA VAL A 75 -1.54 -3.53 -7.41
C VAL A 75 -0.09 -3.11 -7.25
N CYS A 76 0.76 -4.06 -6.89
CA CYS A 76 2.16 -3.81 -6.58
C CYS A 76 3.03 -4.53 -7.59
N THR A 77 3.95 -3.80 -8.21
CA THR A 77 4.85 -4.35 -9.23
C THR A 77 6.29 -4.10 -8.79
N LEU A 78 7.07 -5.18 -8.70
CA LEU A 78 8.49 -5.05 -8.42
C LEU A 78 9.18 -4.52 -9.68
N THR A 79 9.73 -3.31 -9.59
CA THR A 79 10.34 -2.63 -10.75
C THR A 79 11.84 -2.80 -10.79
N LYS A 80 12.49 -2.91 -9.63
CA LYS A 80 13.94 -2.93 -9.55
C LYS A 80 14.38 -3.54 -8.24
N SER A 81 15.54 -4.19 -8.23
CA SER A 81 16.19 -4.61 -6.99
C SER A 81 17.68 -4.32 -7.09
N ARG A 82 18.28 -3.92 -5.96
CA ARG A 82 19.70 -3.63 -5.89
C ARG A 82 20.20 -4.05 -4.50
N GLY A 83 20.93 -5.15 -4.44
CA GLY A 83 21.39 -5.71 -3.17
C GLY A 83 20.21 -6.05 -2.28
N ALA A 84 20.14 -5.48 -1.08
CA ALA A 84 19.05 -5.68 -0.14
C ALA A 84 17.87 -4.73 -0.38
N PHE A 85 17.97 -3.83 -1.35
CA PHE A 85 16.93 -2.84 -1.62
C PHE A 85 16.03 -3.26 -2.75
N TYR A 86 14.72 -3.08 -2.56
CA TYR A 86 13.69 -3.44 -3.53
C TYR A 86 12.78 -2.25 -3.78
N PHE A 87 12.44 -2.04 -5.04
CA PHE A 87 11.64 -0.90 -5.48
C PHE A 87 10.35 -1.40 -6.10
N ILE A 88 9.24 -0.87 -5.60
CA ILE A 88 7.90 -1.32 -5.99
C ILE A 88 7.07 -0.12 -6.45
N ASP A 89 6.41 -0.29 -7.60
CA ASP A 89 5.41 0.63 -8.08
C ASP A 89 4.06 0.15 -7.56
N ALA A 90 3.39 0.98 -6.76
CA ALA A 90 2.14 0.62 -6.12
C ALA A 90 1.02 1.53 -6.56
N LYS A 91 -0.13 0.93 -6.88
CA LYS A 91 -1.33 1.67 -7.28
C LYS A 91 -2.54 1.08 -6.56
N GLY A 92 -3.41 1.98 -6.09
CA GLY A 92 -4.65 1.58 -5.44
C GLY A 92 -5.86 2.00 -6.25
N TYR A 93 -6.77 1.05 -6.48
CA TYR A 93 -7.96 1.26 -7.30
C TYR A 93 -9.23 0.95 -6.51
N VAL A 94 -10.30 1.70 -6.78
CA VAL A 94 -11.65 1.37 -6.34
C VAL A 94 -12.52 1.31 -7.59
N ASP A 95 -13.14 0.15 -7.83
CA ASP A 95 -13.99 -0.09 -9.02
C ASP A 95 -13.28 0.29 -10.32
N GLY A 96 -11.99 -0.04 -10.42
CA GLY A 96 -11.18 0.23 -11.60
C GLY A 96 -10.69 1.67 -11.72
N LYS A 97 -11.06 2.54 -10.77
CA LYS A 97 -10.66 3.95 -10.78
C LYS A 97 -9.42 4.14 -9.90
N LEU A 98 -8.38 4.75 -10.45
CA LEU A 98 -7.15 5.00 -9.71
C LEU A 98 -7.38 6.03 -8.61
N CYS A 99 -7.10 5.64 -7.36
CA CYS A 99 -7.27 6.51 -6.19
C CYS A 99 -5.94 7.01 -5.65
N VAL A 100 -4.91 6.17 -5.68
CA VAL A 100 -3.62 6.49 -5.11
C VAL A 100 -2.52 5.78 -5.89
N SER A 101 -1.36 6.42 -6.03
CA SER A 101 -0.18 5.79 -6.61
C SER A 101 1.06 6.26 -5.84
N ALA A 102 2.07 5.39 -5.78
CA ALA A 102 3.32 5.69 -5.09
C ALA A 102 4.44 4.78 -5.58
N GLU A 103 5.66 5.25 -5.42
CA GLU A 103 6.86 4.45 -5.59
C GLU A 103 7.40 4.15 -4.19
N LEU A 104 7.49 2.86 -3.86
CA LEU A 104 7.87 2.41 -2.53
C LEU A 104 9.24 1.74 -2.58
N SER A 105 10.05 1.97 -1.57
CA SER A 105 11.35 1.33 -1.43
C SER A 105 11.42 0.60 -0.10
N PHE A 106 11.99 -0.60 -0.12
CA PHE A 106 12.13 -1.46 1.05
C PHE A 106 13.57 -1.97 1.14
N ALA A 107 14.06 -2.12 2.36
CA ALA A 107 15.27 -2.87 2.63
C ALA A 107 14.87 -4.21 3.24
N LEU A 108 15.40 -5.31 2.71
CA LEU A 108 15.18 -6.62 3.28
C LEU A 108 16.32 -6.94 4.23
N VAL A 109 15.98 -7.11 5.50
CA VAL A 109 16.95 -7.38 6.55
C VAL A 109 16.82 -8.85 6.97
N GLU A 110 17.93 -9.57 6.96
CA GLU A 110 17.93 -10.98 7.30
C GLU A 110 17.54 -11.19 8.76
N ASN A 111 16.64 -12.13 8.99
CA ASN A 111 16.21 -12.52 10.34
C ASN A 111 17.29 -13.40 10.97
N LYS A 112 17.62 -13.11 12.21
CA LYS A 112 18.60 -13.89 12.97
C LYS A 112 17.94 -14.82 13.95
#